data_00369c6a49bc88ea539ff45d998873ff
#
_entry.id   00369c6a49bc88ea539ff45d998873ff
#
_cell.length_a   1.000
_cell.length_b   1.000
_cell.length_c   1.000
_cell.angle_alpha   90.00
_cell.angle_beta   90.00
_cell.angle_gamma   90.00
#
_symmetry.space_group_name_H-M   'P 1'
#
loop_
_entity.id
_entity.type
_entity.pdbx_description
1 polymer ?
#
loop_
_entity_poly.entity_id
_entity_poly.type
_entity_poly.pdbx_seq_one_letter_code
_entity_poly.pdbx_strand_id
1 'polypeptide(L)'
;DLEVALITTARKFVKKNGLESLSLRQIANEIGVSPSAAYHYFPDRNSLLSALGFSLFEELADYQERELAKVPGASARAARERFRNLGRTYFDWAIRESHFFNLMFSDFCLIESSMDQAREENRAYQTLIHCLDDLVETGLMDKKVRGSAELLSWSVVHGTTSLIVSGHLDSE
;
A
#
# COMPACT_ATOMS: atom_id res chain seq x y z
N ASP A 1 8.99 -18.68 -10.11
CA ASP A 1 9.89 -18.16 -9.08
C ASP A 1 9.36 -18.57 -7.70
N LEU A 2 10.19 -19.22 -6.88
CA LEU A 2 9.79 -19.76 -5.58
C LEU A 2 9.44 -18.62 -4.59
N GLU A 3 10.15 -17.52 -4.63
CA GLU A 3 9.88 -16.35 -3.80
C GLU A 3 8.44 -15.84 -4.02
N VAL A 4 8.06 -15.62 -5.28
CA VAL A 4 6.71 -15.19 -5.65
C VAL A 4 5.66 -16.22 -5.22
N ALA A 5 5.95 -17.52 -5.35
CA ALA A 5 5.05 -18.58 -4.91
C ALA A 5 4.84 -18.55 -3.38
N LEU A 6 5.91 -18.33 -2.60
CA LEU A 6 5.86 -18.21 -1.14
C LEU A 6 5.00 -17.00 -0.72
N ILE A 7 5.23 -15.82 -1.30
CA ILE A 7 4.46 -14.60 -1.01
C ILE A 7 2.98 -14.78 -1.39
N THR A 8 2.71 -15.32 -2.58
CA THR A 8 1.34 -15.54 -3.05
C THR A 8 0.57 -16.52 -2.17
N THR A 9 1.24 -17.59 -1.73
CA THR A 9 0.64 -18.60 -0.85
C THR A 9 0.43 -18.03 0.56
N ALA A 10 1.40 -17.27 1.08
CA ALA A 10 1.25 -16.56 2.35
C ALA A 10 0.03 -15.62 2.34
N ARG A 11 -0.16 -14.87 1.25
CA ARG A 11 -1.35 -14.01 1.08
C ARG A 11 -2.66 -14.81 1.17
N LYS A 12 -2.77 -15.92 0.43
CA LYS A 12 -3.96 -16.79 0.47
C LYS A 12 -4.19 -17.36 1.87
N PHE A 13 -3.10 -17.79 2.51
CA PHE A 13 -3.15 -18.35 3.85
C PHE A 13 -3.66 -17.32 4.87
N VAL A 14 -3.12 -16.10 4.85
CA VAL A 14 -3.55 -15.01 5.75
C VAL A 14 -5.02 -14.65 5.56
N LYS A 15 -5.50 -14.55 4.31
CA LYS A 15 -6.93 -14.32 4.03
C LYS A 15 -7.84 -15.37 4.66
N LYS A 16 -7.39 -16.62 4.71
CA LYS A 16 -8.18 -17.75 5.21
C LYS A 16 -8.07 -17.95 6.73
N ASN A 17 -6.87 -17.79 7.27
CA ASN A 17 -6.53 -18.23 8.62
C ASN A 17 -6.10 -17.10 9.55
N GLY A 18 -5.97 -15.88 9.04
CA GLY A 18 -5.46 -14.73 9.78
C GLY A 18 -3.94 -14.65 9.84
N LEU A 19 -3.44 -13.45 10.17
CA LEU A 19 -2.01 -13.15 10.17
C LEU A 19 -1.25 -13.92 11.26
N GLU A 20 -1.85 -14.07 12.43
CA GLU A 20 -1.19 -14.67 13.61
C GLU A 20 -0.80 -16.14 13.39
N SER A 21 -1.58 -16.87 12.59
CA SER A 21 -1.34 -18.28 12.31
C SER A 21 -0.30 -18.54 11.22
N LEU A 22 0.23 -17.50 10.55
CA LEU A 22 1.19 -17.65 9.46
C LEU A 22 2.51 -18.26 9.96
N SER A 23 2.95 -19.33 9.29
CA SER A 23 4.23 -19.98 9.52
C SER A 23 4.92 -20.30 8.19
N LEU A 24 6.18 -19.92 8.05
CA LEU A 24 6.96 -20.20 6.84
C LEU A 24 7.01 -21.71 6.52
N ARG A 25 7.08 -22.56 7.55
CA ARG A 25 7.04 -24.00 7.40
C ARG A 25 5.72 -24.51 6.80
N GLN A 26 4.60 -23.94 7.24
CA GLN A 26 3.29 -24.29 6.68
C GLN A 26 3.19 -23.86 5.22
N ILE A 27 3.65 -22.66 4.88
CA ILE A 27 3.65 -22.15 3.52
C ILE A 27 4.52 -23.03 2.62
N ALA A 28 5.73 -23.41 3.06
CA ALA A 28 6.60 -24.34 2.33
C ALA A 28 5.91 -25.68 2.04
N ASN A 29 5.26 -26.25 3.04
CA ASN A 29 4.53 -27.52 2.90
C ASN A 29 3.35 -27.38 1.91
N GLU A 30 2.64 -26.26 1.93
CA GLU A 30 1.47 -26.03 1.05
C GLU A 30 1.87 -25.97 -0.43
N ILE A 31 3.06 -25.45 -0.75
CA ILE A 31 3.59 -25.42 -2.13
C ILE A 31 4.47 -26.64 -2.47
N GLY A 32 4.65 -27.57 -1.55
CA GLY A 32 5.39 -28.83 -1.80
C GLY A 32 6.91 -28.68 -1.83
N VAL A 33 7.48 -27.68 -1.16
CA VAL A 33 8.93 -27.49 -1.04
C VAL A 33 9.42 -27.81 0.38
N SER A 34 10.74 -28.06 0.50
CA SER A 34 11.33 -28.26 1.82
C SER A 34 11.31 -26.94 2.63
N PRO A 35 11.13 -27.01 3.95
CA PRO A 35 11.28 -25.82 4.79
C PRO A 35 12.62 -25.11 4.60
N SER A 36 13.72 -25.86 4.41
CA SER A 36 15.05 -25.30 4.14
C SER A 36 15.08 -24.44 2.89
N ALA A 37 14.36 -24.82 1.82
CA ALA A 37 14.26 -24.03 0.61
C ALA A 37 13.52 -22.70 0.86
N ALA A 38 12.47 -22.72 1.66
CA ALA A 38 11.74 -21.49 2.02
C ALA A 38 12.58 -20.58 2.92
N TYR A 39 13.30 -21.13 3.89
CA TYR A 39 14.20 -20.36 4.76
C TYR A 39 15.41 -19.76 4.03
N HIS A 40 15.75 -20.26 2.86
CA HIS A 40 16.76 -19.67 2.00
C HIS A 40 16.32 -18.30 1.44
N TYR A 41 15.02 -18.14 1.14
CA TYR A 41 14.44 -16.88 0.65
C TYR A 41 14.04 -15.95 1.79
N PHE A 42 13.43 -16.51 2.83
CA PHE A 42 12.95 -15.74 3.98
C PHE A 42 13.52 -16.35 5.26
N PRO A 43 14.53 -15.74 5.88
CA PRO A 43 15.18 -16.26 7.07
C PRO A 43 14.24 -16.46 8.25
N ASP A 44 13.15 -15.71 8.30
CA ASP A 44 12.13 -15.81 9.34
C ASP A 44 10.74 -15.43 8.82
N ARG A 45 9.75 -15.50 9.72
CA ARG A 45 8.36 -15.11 9.45
C ARG A 45 8.23 -13.61 9.12
N ASN A 46 9.00 -12.77 9.80
CA ASN A 46 8.91 -11.32 9.64
C ASN A 46 9.40 -10.88 8.26
N SER A 47 10.47 -11.47 7.75
CA SER A 47 10.95 -11.21 6.39
C SER A 47 9.92 -11.61 5.31
N LEU A 48 9.18 -12.71 5.50
CA LEU A 48 8.06 -13.06 4.62
C LEU A 48 6.91 -12.04 4.73
N LEU A 49 6.59 -11.59 5.94
CA LEU A 49 5.55 -10.57 6.17
C LEU A 49 5.94 -9.22 5.56
N SER A 50 7.20 -8.81 5.68
CA SER A 50 7.71 -7.60 5.02
C SER A 50 7.56 -7.70 3.51
N ALA A 51 7.99 -8.80 2.90
CA ALA A 51 7.86 -9.00 1.46
C ALA A 51 6.38 -9.02 1.01
N LEU A 52 5.49 -9.63 1.80
CA LEU A 52 4.06 -9.57 1.56
C LEU A 52 3.53 -8.13 1.62
N GLY A 53 3.92 -7.35 2.64
CA GLY A 53 3.55 -5.94 2.78
C GLY A 53 4.02 -5.09 1.61
N PHE A 54 5.27 -5.25 1.17
CA PHE A 54 5.79 -4.56 -0.02
C PHE A 54 5.02 -4.93 -1.29
N SER A 55 4.68 -6.21 -1.49
CA SER A 55 3.87 -6.63 -2.65
C SER A 55 2.47 -6.00 -2.67
N LEU A 56 1.91 -5.70 -1.50
CA LEU A 56 0.62 -5.03 -1.35
C LEU A 56 0.72 -3.53 -1.67
N PHE A 57 1.82 -2.86 -1.32
CA PHE A 57 2.07 -1.47 -1.75
C PHE A 57 2.22 -1.36 -3.26
N GLU A 58 2.90 -2.30 -3.90
CA GLU A 58 3.00 -2.36 -5.37
C GLU A 58 1.63 -2.57 -6.02
N GLU A 59 0.80 -3.45 -5.47
CA GLU A 59 -0.56 -3.65 -5.97
C GLU A 59 -1.44 -2.39 -5.82
N LEU A 60 -1.31 -1.68 -4.69
CA LEU A 60 -1.97 -0.40 -4.48
C LEU A 60 -1.51 0.63 -5.52
N ALA A 61 -0.20 0.73 -5.75
CA ALA A 61 0.36 1.63 -6.75
C ALA A 61 -0.16 1.33 -8.15
N ASP A 62 -0.15 0.06 -8.58
CA ASP A 62 -0.69 -0.37 -9.86
C ASP A 62 -2.19 -0.04 -10.00
N TYR A 63 -2.95 -0.19 -8.93
CA TYR A 63 -4.37 0.18 -8.94
C TYR A 63 -4.55 1.68 -9.08
N GLN A 64 -3.82 2.48 -8.32
CA GLN A 64 -3.87 3.95 -8.39
C GLN A 64 -3.46 4.45 -9.78
N GLU A 65 -2.31 4.04 -10.28
CA GLU A 65 -1.81 4.45 -11.61
C GLU A 65 -2.81 4.15 -12.73
N ARG A 66 -3.40 2.94 -12.71
CA ARG A 66 -4.41 2.53 -13.70
C ARG A 66 -5.67 3.41 -13.63
N GLU A 67 -6.15 3.74 -12.44
CA GLU A 67 -7.34 4.58 -12.28
C GLU A 67 -7.08 6.05 -12.62
N LEU A 68 -5.90 6.57 -12.28
CA LEU A 68 -5.51 7.92 -12.62
C LEU A 68 -5.28 8.11 -14.12
N ALA A 69 -4.75 7.10 -14.80
CA ALA A 69 -4.56 7.12 -16.26
C ALA A 69 -5.88 7.29 -17.06
N LYS A 70 -7.03 7.02 -16.44
CA LYS A 70 -8.34 7.26 -17.04
C LYS A 70 -8.71 8.75 -17.11
N VAL A 71 -7.95 9.61 -16.43
CA VAL A 71 -8.15 11.08 -16.41
C VAL A 71 -6.98 11.78 -17.11
N PRO A 72 -6.97 11.81 -18.47
CA PRO A 72 -5.89 12.40 -19.23
C PRO A 72 -5.94 13.94 -19.21
N GLY A 73 -4.81 14.53 -19.60
CA GLY A 73 -4.67 15.98 -19.80
C GLY A 73 -4.12 16.72 -18.58
N ALA A 74 -3.67 17.97 -18.83
CA ALA A 74 -2.97 18.84 -17.88
C ALA A 74 -3.84 20.00 -17.39
N SER A 75 -5.18 19.93 -17.52
CA SER A 75 -6.07 20.98 -17.06
C SER A 75 -6.28 20.94 -15.55
N ALA A 76 -6.60 22.07 -14.95
CA ALA A 76 -6.97 22.19 -13.53
C ALA A 76 -8.11 21.22 -13.14
N ARG A 77 -9.07 21.02 -14.04
CA ARG A 77 -10.14 20.02 -13.85
C ARG A 77 -9.57 18.60 -13.75
N ALA A 78 -8.69 18.22 -14.68
CA ALA A 78 -8.09 16.89 -14.69
C ALA A 78 -7.20 16.65 -13.45
N ALA A 79 -6.39 17.62 -13.05
CA ALA A 79 -5.57 17.56 -11.84
C ALA A 79 -6.43 17.34 -10.58
N ARG A 80 -7.51 18.10 -10.42
CA ARG A 80 -8.46 17.91 -9.31
C ARG A 80 -9.10 16.54 -9.31
N GLU A 81 -9.48 16.04 -10.47
CA GLU A 81 -10.13 14.73 -10.60
C GLU A 81 -9.15 13.59 -10.30
N ARG A 82 -7.89 13.66 -10.77
CA ARG A 82 -6.85 12.70 -10.39
C ARG A 82 -6.61 12.68 -8.88
N PHE A 83 -6.48 13.84 -8.26
CA PHE A 83 -6.27 13.91 -6.80
C PHE A 83 -7.44 13.31 -6.00
N ARG A 84 -8.69 13.56 -6.42
CA ARG A 84 -9.87 12.92 -5.81
C ARG A 84 -9.88 11.41 -6.00
N ASN A 85 -9.56 10.95 -7.21
CA ASN A 85 -9.50 9.52 -7.53
C ASN A 85 -8.38 8.83 -6.76
N LEU A 86 -7.25 9.51 -6.51
CA LEU A 86 -6.17 8.97 -5.68
C LEU A 86 -6.66 8.64 -4.26
N GLY A 87 -7.32 9.55 -3.59
CA GLY A 87 -7.88 9.32 -2.25
C GLY A 87 -8.95 8.22 -2.27
N ARG A 88 -9.82 8.21 -3.28
CA ARG A 88 -10.85 7.19 -3.45
C ARG A 88 -10.25 5.79 -3.67
N THR A 89 -9.27 5.66 -4.57
CA THR A 89 -8.62 4.37 -4.84
C THR A 89 -7.88 3.82 -3.62
N TYR A 90 -7.25 4.69 -2.84
CA TYR A 90 -6.65 4.30 -1.56
C TYR A 90 -7.70 3.70 -0.61
N PHE A 91 -8.80 4.40 -0.41
CA PHE A 91 -9.90 3.97 0.44
C PHE A 91 -10.51 2.66 -0.06
N ASP A 92 -10.92 2.60 -1.33
CA ASP A 92 -11.55 1.41 -1.92
C ASP A 92 -10.64 0.17 -1.83
N TRP A 93 -9.34 0.37 -2.06
CA TRP A 93 -8.36 -0.72 -1.93
C TRP A 93 -8.23 -1.19 -0.48
N ALA A 94 -8.09 -0.28 0.46
CA ALA A 94 -7.93 -0.60 1.88
C ALA A 94 -9.15 -1.33 2.47
N ILE A 95 -10.36 -0.95 2.08
CA ILE A 95 -11.59 -1.65 2.49
C ILE A 95 -11.62 -3.06 1.90
N ARG A 96 -11.28 -3.22 0.63
CA ARG A 96 -11.24 -4.52 -0.06
C ARG A 96 -10.18 -5.46 0.54
N GLU A 97 -9.04 -4.93 0.90
CA GLU A 97 -7.90 -5.66 1.45
C GLU A 97 -7.70 -5.42 2.95
N SER A 98 -8.80 -5.16 3.69
CA SER A 98 -8.78 -4.78 5.11
C SER A 98 -7.99 -5.73 6.01
N HIS A 99 -7.91 -7.03 5.68
CA HIS A 99 -7.08 -8.02 6.36
C HIS A 99 -5.58 -7.70 6.34
N PHE A 100 -5.14 -6.94 5.34
CA PHE A 100 -3.73 -6.58 5.13
C PHE A 100 -3.43 -5.12 5.43
N PHE A 101 -4.44 -4.28 5.59
CA PHE A 101 -4.24 -2.86 5.82
C PHE A 101 -3.31 -2.59 7.00
N ASN A 102 -3.56 -3.25 8.13
CA ASN A 102 -2.70 -3.11 9.30
C ASN A 102 -1.29 -3.70 9.11
N LEU A 103 -1.14 -4.75 8.28
CA LEU A 103 0.16 -5.32 7.97
C LEU A 103 1.04 -4.33 7.20
N MET A 104 0.50 -3.64 6.21
CA MET A 104 1.25 -2.68 5.39
C MET A 104 1.86 -1.53 6.22
N PHE A 105 1.20 -1.15 7.31
CA PHE A 105 1.63 -0.06 8.19
C PHE A 105 2.14 -0.55 9.55
N SER A 106 2.45 -1.85 9.65
CA SER A 106 3.08 -2.42 10.83
C SER A 106 4.59 -2.18 10.85
N ASP A 107 5.19 -2.37 12.02
CA ASP A 107 6.64 -2.29 12.18
C ASP A 107 7.43 -3.22 11.24
N PHE A 108 6.84 -4.34 10.81
CA PHE A 108 7.48 -5.26 9.85
C PHE A 108 7.74 -4.61 8.48
N CYS A 109 6.92 -3.66 8.05
CA CYS A 109 7.06 -2.97 6.77
C CYS A 109 7.78 -1.62 6.90
N LEU A 110 7.93 -1.10 8.13
CA LEU A 110 8.51 0.23 8.40
C LEU A 110 9.94 0.18 8.91
N ILE A 111 10.48 -1.00 9.23
CA ILE A 111 11.69 -1.17 10.06
C ILE A 111 12.97 -0.61 9.42
N GLU A 112 13.03 -0.37 8.11
CA GLU A 112 14.28 0.04 7.47
C GLU A 112 14.18 1.32 6.62
N SER A 113 13.01 1.92 6.45
CA SER A 113 12.89 3.11 5.62
C SER A 113 12.64 4.36 6.45
N SER A 114 13.57 5.32 6.34
CA SER A 114 13.27 6.71 6.72
C SER A 114 12.10 7.24 5.87
N MET A 115 11.40 8.28 6.34
CA MET A 115 10.36 8.94 5.53
C MET A 115 10.88 9.39 4.15
N ASP A 116 12.16 9.76 4.07
CA ASP A 116 12.80 10.17 2.82
C ASP A 116 12.97 8.97 1.87
N GLN A 117 13.35 7.81 2.38
CA GLN A 117 13.48 6.57 1.61
C GLN A 117 12.11 6.07 1.12
N ALA A 118 11.07 6.13 1.96
CA ALA A 118 9.71 5.82 1.56
C ALA A 118 9.20 6.75 0.44
N ARG A 119 9.60 8.02 0.45
CA ARG A 119 9.29 8.99 -0.62
C ARG A 119 9.92 8.60 -1.96
N GLU A 120 11.12 8.05 -1.95
CA GLU A 120 11.85 7.70 -3.17
C GLU A 120 11.47 6.33 -3.73
N GLU A 121 11.18 5.37 -2.87
CA GLU A 121 11.00 3.96 -3.25
C GLU A 121 9.54 3.51 -3.33
N ASN A 122 8.62 4.16 -2.61
CA ASN A 122 7.21 3.76 -2.60
C ASN A 122 6.42 4.41 -3.74
N ARG A 123 6.08 3.63 -4.77
CA ARG A 123 5.33 4.09 -5.95
C ARG A 123 3.96 4.69 -5.60
N ALA A 124 3.24 4.12 -4.62
CA ALA A 124 1.96 4.66 -4.17
C ALA A 124 2.13 6.06 -3.56
N TYR A 125 3.23 6.28 -2.82
CA TYR A 125 3.57 7.60 -2.28
C TYR A 125 3.99 8.58 -3.39
N GLN A 126 4.79 8.13 -4.36
CA GLN A 126 5.15 8.92 -5.55
C GLN A 126 3.92 9.41 -6.33
N THR A 127 2.89 8.58 -6.41
CA THR A 127 1.63 8.96 -7.05
C THR A 127 0.94 10.13 -6.32
N LEU A 128 1.02 10.17 -4.98
CA LEU A 128 0.54 11.32 -4.20
C LEU A 128 1.36 12.59 -4.50
N ILE A 129 2.69 12.48 -4.53
CA ILE A 129 3.59 13.59 -4.87
C ILE A 129 3.22 14.18 -6.22
N HIS A 130 3.11 13.35 -7.25
CA HIS A 130 2.76 13.78 -8.60
C HIS A 130 1.38 14.47 -8.67
N CYS A 131 0.36 13.92 -8.01
CA CYS A 131 -0.96 14.56 -7.96
C CYS A 131 -0.94 15.92 -7.28
N LEU A 132 -0.15 16.09 -6.22
CA LEU A 132 -0.01 17.37 -5.54
C LEU A 132 0.77 18.40 -6.38
N ASP A 133 1.79 17.95 -7.11
CA ASP A 133 2.53 18.81 -8.03
C ASP A 133 1.64 19.27 -9.18
N ASP A 134 0.81 18.40 -9.75
CA ASP A 134 -0.22 18.76 -10.73
C ASP A 134 -1.17 19.87 -10.21
N LEU A 135 -1.56 19.82 -8.94
CA LEU A 135 -2.41 20.86 -8.34
C LEU A 135 -1.69 22.22 -8.25
N VAL A 136 -0.39 22.21 -7.96
CA VAL A 136 0.44 23.42 -7.94
C VAL A 136 0.60 23.98 -9.35
N GLU A 137 0.97 23.15 -10.32
CA GLU A 137 1.19 23.55 -11.71
C GLU A 137 -0.06 24.13 -12.37
N THR A 138 -1.22 23.62 -12.00
CA THR A 138 -2.51 24.10 -12.51
C THR A 138 -3.11 25.27 -11.72
N GLY A 139 -2.40 25.76 -10.70
CA GLY A 139 -2.84 26.90 -9.87
C GLY A 139 -3.97 26.58 -8.88
N LEU A 140 -4.28 25.29 -8.67
CA LEU A 140 -5.30 24.86 -7.69
C LEU A 140 -4.76 24.81 -6.26
N MET A 141 -3.44 24.79 -6.10
CA MET A 141 -2.74 24.81 -4.82
C MET A 141 -1.64 25.88 -4.83
N ASP A 142 -1.55 26.66 -3.77
CA ASP A 142 -0.42 27.59 -3.59
C ASP A 142 0.85 26.80 -3.28
N LYS A 143 1.95 27.12 -3.99
CA LYS A 143 3.26 26.49 -3.78
C LYS A 143 3.73 26.57 -2.32
N LYS A 144 3.31 27.59 -1.57
CA LYS A 144 3.70 27.78 -0.16
C LYS A 144 3.17 26.66 0.76
N VAL A 145 2.02 26.06 0.43
CA VAL A 145 1.42 24.98 1.23
C VAL A 145 1.80 23.59 0.73
N ARG A 146 2.49 23.48 -0.42
CA ARG A 146 2.85 22.21 -1.03
C ARG A 146 3.62 21.28 -0.07
N GLY A 147 4.56 21.84 0.72
CA GLY A 147 5.40 21.04 1.63
C GLY A 147 4.61 20.34 2.75
N SER A 148 3.49 20.90 3.22
CA SER A 148 2.63 20.28 4.24
C SER A 148 1.51 19.42 3.64
N ALA A 149 1.22 19.58 2.35
CA ALA A 149 0.08 18.94 1.70
C ALA A 149 0.20 17.41 1.66
N GLU A 150 1.41 16.85 1.55
CA GLU A 150 1.64 15.41 1.56
C GLU A 150 1.19 14.79 2.87
N LEU A 151 1.75 15.28 3.99
CA LEU A 151 1.41 14.77 5.32
C LEU A 151 -0.07 14.94 5.63
N LEU A 152 -0.66 16.10 5.32
CA LEU A 152 -2.07 16.37 5.57
C LEU A 152 -2.97 15.44 4.74
N SER A 153 -2.71 15.31 3.45
CA SER A 153 -3.51 14.45 2.57
C SER A 153 -3.46 13.00 3.00
N TRP A 154 -2.25 12.50 3.29
CA TRP A 154 -2.07 11.13 3.77
C TRP A 154 -2.69 10.92 5.15
N SER A 155 -2.47 11.82 6.10
CA SER A 155 -3.06 11.71 7.44
C SER A 155 -4.59 11.65 7.40
N VAL A 156 -5.24 12.46 6.56
CA VAL A 156 -6.69 12.46 6.43
C VAL A 156 -7.20 11.15 5.84
N VAL A 157 -6.68 10.72 4.69
CA VAL A 157 -7.17 9.51 4.03
C VAL A 157 -6.83 8.25 4.84
N HIS A 158 -5.60 8.16 5.36
CA HIS A 158 -5.17 7.02 6.17
C HIS A 158 -5.93 6.95 7.50
N GLY A 159 -6.03 8.06 8.22
CA GLY A 159 -6.74 8.12 9.50
C GLY A 159 -8.21 7.75 9.36
N THR A 160 -8.92 8.31 8.38
CA THR A 160 -10.32 7.98 8.11
C THR A 160 -10.47 6.50 7.75
N THR A 161 -9.63 6.00 6.85
CA THR A 161 -9.65 4.60 6.43
C THR A 161 -9.37 3.66 7.60
N SER A 162 -8.38 3.98 8.43
CA SER A 162 -8.02 3.20 9.62
C SER A 162 -9.19 3.09 10.62
N LEU A 163 -9.90 4.19 10.86
CA LEU A 163 -11.08 4.21 11.74
C LEU A 163 -12.22 3.34 11.19
N ILE A 164 -12.40 3.29 9.89
CA ILE A 164 -13.42 2.45 9.25
C ILE A 164 -13.00 0.98 9.27
N VAL A 165 -11.77 0.67 8.86
CA VAL A 165 -11.25 -0.72 8.86
C VAL A 165 -11.26 -1.33 10.27
N SER A 166 -11.03 -0.52 11.32
CA SER A 166 -11.09 -0.95 12.71
C SER A 166 -12.50 -0.96 13.32
N GLY A 167 -13.53 -0.59 12.56
CA GLY A 167 -14.93 -0.59 13.00
C GLY A 167 -15.31 0.55 13.95
N HIS A 168 -14.53 1.63 13.99
CA HIS A 168 -14.84 2.83 14.80
C HIS A 168 -15.74 3.82 14.06
N LEU A 169 -15.79 3.75 12.74
CA LEU A 169 -16.68 4.53 11.88
C LEU A 169 -17.35 3.61 10.86
N ASP A 170 -18.61 3.91 10.53
CA ASP A 170 -19.32 3.24 9.45
C ASP A 170 -18.84 3.76 8.07
N SER A 171 -18.85 2.90 7.07
CA SER A 171 -18.44 3.21 5.70
C SER A 171 -19.62 3.69 4.83
N GLU A 172 -20.61 4.41 5.40
CA GLU A 172 -21.75 4.93 4.64
C GLU A 172 -21.38 5.82 3.46
#